data_92d5ec991928f40cac3f60f865b7243e
#
_entry.id   92d5ec991928f40cac3f60f865b7243e
#
_cell.length_a   1.000
_cell.length_b   1.000
_cell.length_c   1.000
_cell.angle_alpha   90.00
_cell.angle_beta   90.00
_cell.angle_gamma   90.00
#
_symmetry.space_group_name_H-M   'P 1'
#
loop_
_entity.id
_entity.type
_entity.pdbx_description
1 polymer ?
#
loop_
_entity_poly.entity_id
_entity_poly.type
_entity_poly.pdbx_seq_one_letter_code
_entity_poly.pdbx_strand_id
1 'polypeptide(L)'
;QLAGDDKEKGIIVTSTTTGEGKTFIASNLAMSLALLEKKTIMVGLDIRKPRMAELFSIGDRQHGITNILANEECNWEEVKAQIVASGVNHNLDLLTAGPTPANPGELMVRKSLKQTIALLKEHYDYVIIDTAPVGLVADTLQLSKLADRTLFVCRADFSTKSSFTYINKLDEQKKLPNISIVINDIDLSKKKFAYSYGFGKYSKNGNRSFGFYGLFSNNTNDDSIKI
;
A
#
# COMPACT_ATOMS: atom_id res chain seq x y z
N GLN A 1 -9.26 -14.33 0.33
CA GLN A 1 -9.98 -14.17 -0.95
C GLN A 1 -9.90 -12.71 -1.42
N LEU A 2 -8.72 -12.26 -1.86
CA LEU A 2 -8.54 -10.94 -2.48
C LEU A 2 -8.64 -11.00 -4.02
N ALA A 3 -8.65 -12.20 -4.60
CA ALA A 3 -8.82 -12.44 -6.02
C ALA A 3 -10.29 -12.79 -6.29
N GLY A 4 -11.09 -11.79 -6.53
CA GLY A 4 -12.41 -11.91 -7.08
C GLY A 4 -12.45 -11.21 -8.42
N ASP A 5 -13.24 -11.67 -9.34
CA ASP A 5 -13.45 -11.25 -10.75
C ASP A 5 -12.31 -10.42 -11.39
N ASP A 6 -11.97 -10.72 -12.63
CA ASP A 6 -10.96 -10.01 -13.46
C ASP A 6 -11.14 -8.49 -13.58
N LYS A 7 -12.18 -7.94 -12.95
CA LYS A 7 -12.53 -6.51 -12.96
C LYS A 7 -12.01 -5.74 -11.73
N GLU A 8 -11.68 -6.41 -10.62
CA GLU A 8 -11.30 -5.75 -9.37
C GLU A 8 -9.77 -5.68 -9.23
N LYS A 9 -9.15 -4.76 -9.94
CA LYS A 9 -7.69 -4.63 -10.03
C LYS A 9 -7.08 -3.62 -9.06
N GLY A 10 -7.84 -2.62 -8.67
CA GLY A 10 -7.35 -1.50 -7.85
C GLY A 10 -7.59 -1.72 -6.36
N ILE A 11 -6.52 -1.75 -5.57
CA ILE A 11 -6.59 -1.92 -4.11
C ILE A 11 -5.95 -0.70 -3.43
N ILE A 12 -6.75 0.07 -2.70
CA ILE A 12 -6.24 1.13 -1.81
C ILE A 12 -5.79 0.50 -0.49
N VAL A 13 -4.60 0.87 -0.04
CA VAL A 13 -4.10 0.56 1.30
C VAL A 13 -4.06 1.84 2.12
N THR A 14 -4.83 1.88 3.20
CA THR A 14 -4.95 3.05 4.07
C THR A 14 -5.00 2.66 5.55
N SER A 15 -5.07 3.65 6.44
CA SER A 15 -5.18 3.45 7.89
C SER A 15 -5.83 4.65 8.57
N THR A 16 -6.08 4.58 9.87
CA THR A 16 -6.61 5.72 10.63
C THR A 16 -5.54 6.79 10.86
N THR A 17 -4.30 6.37 11.19
CA THR A 17 -3.22 7.29 11.54
C THR A 17 -1.87 6.84 10.96
N THR A 18 -0.83 7.67 11.12
CA THR A 18 0.54 7.31 10.74
C THR A 18 1.11 6.23 11.66
N GLY A 19 2.04 5.40 11.17
CA GLY A 19 2.73 4.40 11.99
C GLY A 19 1.98 3.06 12.12
N GLU A 20 0.84 2.87 11.43
CA GLU A 20 0.11 1.59 11.42
C GLU A 20 0.68 0.57 10.43
N GLY A 21 1.64 0.97 9.57
CA GLY A 21 2.36 0.06 8.66
C GLY A 21 1.74 -0.07 7.26
N LYS A 22 1.01 0.93 6.77
CA LYS A 22 0.38 0.95 5.43
C LYS A 22 1.36 0.58 4.31
N THR A 23 2.43 1.35 4.16
CA THR A 23 3.43 1.14 3.11
C THR A 23 4.06 -0.24 3.19
N PHE A 24 4.33 -0.73 4.42
CA PHE A 24 4.83 -2.09 4.64
C PHE A 24 3.83 -3.16 4.16
N ILE A 25 2.57 -3.04 4.53
CA ILE A 25 1.53 -3.99 4.10
C ILE A 25 1.29 -3.88 2.58
N ALA A 26 1.26 -2.67 2.02
CA ALA A 26 1.10 -2.45 0.59
C ALA A 26 2.23 -3.10 -0.22
N SER A 27 3.50 -2.93 0.21
CA SER A 27 4.65 -3.51 -0.47
C SER A 27 4.67 -5.04 -0.38
N ASN A 28 4.33 -5.61 0.78
CA ASN A 28 4.25 -7.07 0.92
C ASN A 28 3.10 -7.69 0.11
N LEU A 29 1.95 -7.01 0.03
CA LEU A 29 0.85 -7.44 -0.84
C LEU A 29 1.26 -7.40 -2.31
N ALA A 30 1.85 -6.28 -2.76
CA ALA A 30 2.32 -6.13 -4.14
C ALA A 30 3.35 -7.20 -4.50
N MET A 31 4.32 -7.46 -3.60
CA MET A 31 5.32 -8.52 -3.79
C MET A 31 4.70 -9.91 -3.82
N SER A 32 3.73 -10.20 -2.96
CA SER A 32 3.05 -11.49 -2.94
C SER A 32 2.29 -11.77 -4.24
N LEU A 33 1.64 -10.75 -4.81
CA LEU A 33 0.97 -10.87 -6.11
C LEU A 33 1.97 -11.06 -7.25
N ALA A 34 3.10 -10.34 -7.22
CA ALA A 34 4.17 -10.50 -8.21
C ALA A 34 4.82 -11.89 -8.16
N LEU A 35 4.96 -12.49 -6.96
CA LEU A 35 5.42 -13.88 -6.78
C LEU A 35 4.42 -14.91 -7.32
N LEU A 36 3.14 -14.56 -7.41
CA LEU A 36 2.09 -15.35 -8.07
C LEU A 36 2.03 -15.07 -9.58
N GLU A 37 3.10 -14.51 -10.16
CA GLU A 37 3.23 -14.18 -11.58
C GLU A 37 2.16 -13.18 -12.08
N LYS A 38 1.59 -12.35 -11.19
CA LYS A 38 0.67 -11.28 -11.54
C LYS A 38 1.45 -10.00 -11.81
N LYS A 39 1.22 -9.42 -12.99
CA LYS A 39 1.80 -8.13 -13.34
C LYS A 39 1.23 -7.04 -12.42
N THR A 40 2.02 -6.60 -11.48
CA THR A 40 1.58 -5.73 -10.38
C THR A 40 2.32 -4.41 -10.40
N ILE A 41 1.62 -3.31 -10.13
CA ILE A 41 2.25 -2.02 -9.90
C ILE A 41 1.85 -1.48 -8.52
N MET A 42 2.83 -0.94 -7.80
CA MET A 42 2.59 -0.21 -6.57
C MET A 42 2.70 1.30 -6.82
N VAL A 43 1.67 2.05 -6.42
CA VAL A 43 1.55 3.50 -6.63
C VAL A 43 1.62 4.24 -5.30
N GLY A 44 2.60 5.12 -5.14
CA GLY A 44 2.79 5.95 -3.94
C GLY A 44 1.98 7.23 -3.98
N LEU A 45 0.77 7.22 -3.41
CA LEU A 45 -0.09 8.39 -3.30
C LEU A 45 -0.03 9.09 -1.93
N ASP A 46 0.82 8.66 -1.01
CA ASP A 46 1.21 9.52 0.12
C ASP A 46 2.30 10.49 -0.35
N ILE A 47 1.89 11.50 -1.15
CA ILE A 47 2.79 12.52 -1.71
C ILE A 47 3.23 13.56 -0.68
N ARG A 48 2.70 13.51 0.55
CA ARG A 48 3.06 14.40 1.67
C ARG A 48 4.22 13.85 2.48
N LYS A 49 4.24 12.54 2.70
CA LYS A 49 5.28 11.82 3.46
C LYS A 49 5.66 10.52 2.73
N PRO A 50 6.22 10.60 1.53
CA PRO A 50 6.50 9.42 0.71
C PRO A 50 7.57 8.54 1.37
N ARG A 51 7.28 7.23 1.49
CA ARG A 51 8.20 6.23 2.06
C ARG A 51 8.57 5.13 1.07
N MET A 52 7.83 4.99 -0.02
CA MET A 52 8.00 3.89 -0.96
C MET A 52 9.38 3.88 -1.61
N ALA A 53 9.87 5.04 -2.07
CA ALA A 53 11.20 5.14 -2.69
C ALA A 53 12.32 4.72 -1.72
N GLU A 54 12.20 5.06 -0.44
CA GLU A 54 13.15 4.65 0.61
C GLU A 54 13.09 3.13 0.82
N LEU A 55 11.89 2.56 0.93
CA LEU A 55 11.68 1.13 1.16
C LEU A 55 12.28 0.26 0.04
N PHE A 56 12.16 0.68 -1.21
CA PHE A 56 12.70 -0.04 -2.37
C PHE A 56 14.09 0.44 -2.79
N SER A 57 14.74 1.29 -1.99
CA SER A 57 16.07 1.84 -2.27
C SER A 57 16.16 2.54 -3.64
N ILE A 58 15.07 3.20 -4.06
CA ILE A 58 15.03 3.97 -5.30
C ILE A 58 15.77 5.30 -5.06
N GLY A 59 16.93 5.44 -5.70
CA GLY A 59 17.77 6.64 -5.59
C GLY A 59 17.19 7.87 -6.29
N ASP A 60 16.53 7.65 -7.43
CA ASP A 60 15.87 8.70 -8.20
C ASP A 60 14.54 9.10 -7.57
N ARG A 61 14.47 10.36 -7.12
CA ARG A 61 13.25 10.97 -6.58
C ARG A 61 12.70 12.07 -7.49
N GLN A 62 13.25 12.25 -8.67
CA GLN A 62 12.82 13.26 -9.63
C GLN A 62 11.64 12.76 -10.48
N HIS A 63 11.48 11.45 -10.63
CA HIS A 63 10.41 10.80 -11.38
C HIS A 63 9.34 10.25 -10.44
N GLY A 64 8.09 10.38 -10.83
CA GLY A 64 6.97 9.83 -10.08
C GLY A 64 5.62 10.47 -10.45
N ILE A 65 4.59 10.09 -9.71
CA ILE A 65 3.21 10.47 -10.02
C ILE A 65 2.98 11.99 -10.01
N THR A 66 3.68 12.74 -9.15
CA THR A 66 3.52 14.21 -9.10
C THR A 66 3.90 14.90 -10.40
N ASN A 67 4.82 14.32 -11.20
CA ASN A 67 5.17 14.82 -12.52
C ASN A 67 3.99 14.68 -13.50
N ILE A 68 3.26 13.56 -13.43
CA ILE A 68 2.05 13.33 -14.22
C ILE A 68 0.96 14.30 -13.78
N LEU A 69 0.77 14.43 -12.46
CA LEU A 69 -0.26 15.28 -11.87
C LEU A 69 0.01 16.77 -12.03
N ALA A 70 1.21 17.18 -12.46
CA ALA A 70 1.48 18.57 -12.85
C ALA A 70 0.63 19.02 -14.05
N ASN A 71 0.24 18.08 -14.92
CA ASN A 71 -0.62 18.31 -16.08
C ASN A 71 -2.10 18.03 -15.75
N GLU A 72 -3.03 18.63 -16.49
CA GLU A 72 -4.46 18.36 -16.33
C GLU A 72 -4.89 17.02 -16.89
N GLU A 73 -4.22 16.54 -17.95
CA GLU A 73 -4.47 15.28 -18.62
C GLU A 73 -3.15 14.53 -18.83
N CYS A 74 -3.22 13.24 -19.03
CA CYS A 74 -2.07 12.41 -19.33
C CYS A 74 -2.45 11.27 -20.29
N ASN A 75 -1.43 10.74 -20.98
CA ASN A 75 -1.53 9.54 -21.81
C ASN A 75 -0.62 8.42 -21.28
N TRP A 76 -0.69 7.23 -21.88
CA TRP A 76 0.08 6.08 -21.44
C TRP A 76 1.60 6.30 -21.51
N GLU A 77 2.12 6.94 -22.55
CA GLU A 77 3.57 7.13 -22.68
C GLU A 77 4.12 8.05 -21.57
N GLU A 78 3.36 9.08 -21.18
CA GLU A 78 3.71 9.96 -20.07
C GLU A 78 3.68 9.21 -18.73
N VAL A 79 2.68 8.36 -18.51
CA VAL A 79 2.59 7.52 -17.31
C VAL A 79 3.73 6.53 -17.28
N LYS A 80 3.97 5.81 -18.37
CA LYS A 80 5.02 4.80 -18.52
C LYS A 80 6.42 5.38 -18.27
N ALA A 81 6.68 6.61 -18.71
CA ALA A 81 7.96 7.29 -18.49
C ALA A 81 8.27 7.55 -17.00
N GLN A 82 7.26 7.51 -16.12
CA GLN A 82 7.44 7.71 -14.68
C GLN A 82 7.50 6.39 -13.89
N ILE A 83 7.30 5.25 -14.56
CA ILE A 83 7.32 3.93 -13.93
C ILE A 83 8.76 3.41 -13.87
N VAL A 84 9.13 2.85 -12.73
CA VAL A 84 10.43 2.20 -12.52
C VAL A 84 10.24 0.75 -12.09
N ALA A 85 11.15 -0.13 -12.51
CA ALA A 85 11.18 -1.51 -12.04
C ALA A 85 11.51 -1.53 -10.53
N SER A 86 10.89 -2.45 -9.79
CA SER A 86 11.11 -2.56 -8.35
C SER A 86 12.54 -3.02 -7.98
N GLY A 87 13.23 -3.67 -8.89
CA GLY A 87 14.54 -4.28 -8.65
C GLY A 87 14.50 -5.58 -7.83
N VAL A 88 13.34 -5.96 -7.29
CA VAL A 88 13.17 -7.15 -6.43
C VAL A 88 12.39 -8.28 -7.11
N ASN A 89 11.50 -7.98 -8.05
CA ASN A 89 10.75 -8.96 -8.85
C ASN A 89 10.38 -8.36 -10.21
N HIS A 90 10.51 -9.14 -11.28
CA HIS A 90 10.25 -8.67 -12.66
C HIS A 90 8.75 -8.40 -12.96
N ASN A 91 7.84 -8.92 -12.14
CA ASN A 91 6.40 -8.66 -12.22
C ASN A 91 5.94 -7.51 -11.33
N LEU A 92 6.87 -6.81 -10.66
CA LEU A 92 6.56 -5.69 -9.79
C LEU A 92 7.22 -4.41 -10.29
N ASP A 93 6.38 -3.47 -10.69
CA ASP A 93 6.77 -2.11 -11.03
C ASP A 93 6.33 -1.12 -9.96
N LEU A 94 6.96 0.05 -9.94
CA LEU A 94 6.69 1.12 -8.99
C LEU A 94 6.41 2.42 -9.72
N LEU A 95 5.38 3.13 -9.28
CA LEU A 95 5.15 4.54 -9.58
C LEU A 95 5.26 5.31 -8.27
N THR A 96 6.46 5.83 -8.00
CA THR A 96 6.75 6.54 -6.74
C THR A 96 6.02 7.88 -6.67
N ALA A 97 6.07 8.55 -5.52
CA ALA A 97 5.46 9.87 -5.37
C ALA A 97 6.10 10.92 -6.29
N GLY A 98 7.42 10.85 -6.50
CA GLY A 98 8.19 11.90 -7.19
C GLY A 98 8.49 13.09 -6.28
N PRO A 99 8.78 14.27 -6.85
CA PRO A 99 9.07 15.47 -6.10
C PRO A 99 7.90 15.90 -5.20
N THR A 100 8.19 16.35 -3.99
CA THR A 100 7.15 16.83 -3.07
C THR A 100 6.54 18.13 -3.60
N PRO A 101 5.23 18.18 -3.88
CA PRO A 101 4.58 19.37 -4.43
C PRO A 101 4.29 20.39 -3.32
N ALA A 102 4.18 21.66 -3.72
CA ALA A 102 3.76 22.75 -2.81
C ALA A 102 2.30 22.59 -2.37
N ASN A 103 1.42 22.15 -3.29
CA ASN A 103 -0.03 22.05 -3.08
C ASN A 103 -0.51 20.59 -3.29
N PRO A 104 -0.24 19.66 -2.34
CA PRO A 104 -0.59 18.24 -2.51
C PRO A 104 -2.09 18.00 -2.75
N GLY A 105 -2.96 18.72 -2.01
CA GLY A 105 -4.42 18.54 -2.09
C GLY A 105 -4.99 18.89 -3.48
N GLU A 106 -4.44 19.89 -4.15
CA GLU A 106 -4.86 20.27 -5.49
C GLU A 106 -4.57 19.18 -6.52
N LEU A 107 -3.38 18.56 -6.43
CA LEU A 107 -2.99 17.48 -7.34
C LEU A 107 -3.90 16.25 -7.21
N MET A 108 -4.38 15.96 -6.01
CA MET A 108 -5.19 14.76 -5.74
C MET A 108 -6.62 14.82 -6.31
N VAL A 109 -7.06 15.99 -6.80
CA VAL A 109 -8.39 16.15 -7.43
C VAL A 109 -8.33 16.29 -8.95
N ARG A 110 -7.12 16.34 -9.53
CA ARG A 110 -6.93 16.52 -10.97
C ARG A 110 -7.45 15.34 -11.79
N LYS A 111 -7.86 15.63 -13.03
CA LYS A 111 -8.33 14.63 -13.99
C LYS A 111 -7.23 13.61 -14.34
N SER A 112 -5.98 14.08 -14.44
CA SER A 112 -4.80 13.24 -14.71
C SER A 112 -4.63 12.09 -13.72
N LEU A 113 -4.99 12.26 -12.42
CA LEU A 113 -4.95 11.17 -11.46
C LEU A 113 -5.90 10.03 -11.82
N LYS A 114 -7.15 10.37 -12.19
CA LYS A 114 -8.13 9.35 -12.62
C LYS A 114 -7.68 8.63 -13.87
N GLN A 115 -7.16 9.38 -14.84
CA GLN A 115 -6.64 8.82 -16.09
C GLN A 115 -5.44 7.92 -15.82
N THR A 116 -4.49 8.33 -14.96
CA THR A 116 -3.35 7.50 -14.57
C THR A 116 -3.80 6.16 -14.01
N ILE A 117 -4.70 6.15 -13.01
CA ILE A 117 -5.16 4.89 -12.40
C ILE A 117 -5.92 4.03 -13.41
N ALA A 118 -6.74 4.62 -14.30
CA ALA A 118 -7.43 3.88 -15.35
C ALA A 118 -6.44 3.22 -16.32
N LEU A 119 -5.44 3.96 -16.81
CA LEU A 119 -4.40 3.45 -17.69
C LEU A 119 -3.57 2.33 -17.01
N LEU A 120 -3.26 2.48 -15.72
CA LEU A 120 -2.56 1.42 -14.98
C LEU A 120 -3.40 0.14 -14.89
N LYS A 121 -4.72 0.24 -14.64
CA LYS A 121 -5.63 -0.91 -14.61
C LYS A 121 -5.75 -1.62 -15.97
N GLU A 122 -5.50 -0.94 -17.07
CA GLU A 122 -5.46 -1.56 -18.41
C GLU A 122 -4.20 -2.39 -18.64
N HIS A 123 -3.06 -1.97 -18.06
CA HIS A 123 -1.76 -2.54 -18.34
C HIS A 123 -1.23 -3.51 -17.25
N TYR A 124 -1.87 -3.56 -16.08
CA TYR A 124 -1.50 -4.40 -14.94
C TYR A 124 -2.67 -5.27 -14.49
N ASP A 125 -2.34 -6.42 -13.89
CA ASP A 125 -3.34 -7.28 -13.24
C ASP A 125 -3.78 -6.69 -11.91
N TYR A 126 -2.85 -6.04 -11.18
CA TYR A 126 -3.12 -5.39 -9.91
C TYR A 126 -2.44 -4.02 -9.80
N VAL A 127 -3.18 -3.06 -9.24
CA VAL A 127 -2.73 -1.70 -8.93
C VAL A 127 -2.88 -1.49 -7.43
N ILE A 128 -1.77 -1.53 -6.69
CA ILE A 128 -1.74 -1.35 -5.23
C ILE A 128 -1.43 0.11 -4.92
N ILE A 129 -2.36 0.79 -4.30
CA ILE A 129 -2.30 2.24 -4.06
C ILE A 129 -2.00 2.51 -2.58
N ASP A 130 -0.76 2.88 -2.27
CA ASP A 130 -0.34 3.29 -0.92
C ASP A 130 -0.71 4.76 -0.69
N THR A 131 -1.57 5.04 0.29
CA THR A 131 -2.14 6.37 0.53
C THR A 131 -1.77 6.95 1.90
N ALA A 132 -1.97 8.25 2.08
CA ALA A 132 -1.96 8.86 3.39
C ALA A 132 -3.09 8.29 4.28
N PRO A 133 -2.97 8.37 5.63
CA PRO A 133 -4.03 7.91 6.53
C PRO A 133 -5.34 8.66 6.30
N VAL A 134 -6.44 7.93 6.10
CA VAL A 134 -7.77 8.53 5.86
C VAL A 134 -8.30 9.31 7.07
N GLY A 135 -7.85 8.99 8.27
CA GLY A 135 -8.21 9.74 9.48
C GLY A 135 -7.56 11.12 9.57
N LEU A 136 -6.51 11.37 8.80
CA LEU A 136 -5.75 12.63 8.84
C LEU A 136 -5.93 13.47 7.57
N VAL A 137 -6.23 12.84 6.44
CA VAL A 137 -6.25 13.50 5.11
C VAL A 137 -7.53 13.13 4.38
N ALA A 138 -8.41 14.12 4.20
CA ALA A 138 -9.69 13.94 3.50
C ALA A 138 -9.53 13.54 2.03
N ASP A 139 -8.39 13.88 1.41
CA ASP A 139 -8.09 13.56 0.01
C ASP A 139 -8.14 12.05 -0.25
N THR A 140 -7.74 11.22 0.73
CA THR A 140 -7.78 9.76 0.63
C THR A 140 -9.21 9.23 0.38
N LEU A 141 -10.25 9.89 0.91
CA LEU A 141 -11.63 9.53 0.63
C LEU A 141 -12.04 9.81 -0.82
N GLN A 142 -11.42 10.78 -1.48
CA GLN A 142 -11.67 11.04 -2.89
C GLN A 142 -11.01 9.98 -3.78
N LEU A 143 -9.87 9.43 -3.34
CA LEU A 143 -9.17 8.34 -4.01
C LEU A 143 -9.97 7.03 -3.99
N SER A 144 -10.90 6.87 -3.05
CA SER A 144 -11.72 5.67 -2.93
C SER A 144 -12.47 5.33 -4.24
N LYS A 145 -12.83 6.34 -5.02
CA LYS A 145 -13.52 6.18 -6.30
C LYS A 145 -12.63 5.60 -7.41
N LEU A 146 -11.32 5.54 -7.19
CA LEU A 146 -10.33 5.04 -8.13
C LEU A 146 -10.01 3.56 -7.91
N ALA A 147 -10.40 3.02 -6.77
CA ALA A 147 -10.14 1.63 -6.38
C ALA A 147 -11.42 0.79 -6.34
N ASP A 148 -11.22 -0.50 -6.35
CA ASP A 148 -12.30 -1.50 -6.31
C ASP A 148 -12.42 -2.10 -4.91
N ARG A 149 -11.32 -2.10 -4.15
CA ARG A 149 -11.23 -2.61 -2.77
C ARG A 149 -10.37 -1.71 -1.89
N THR A 150 -10.65 -1.78 -0.59
CA THR A 150 -9.86 -1.09 0.44
C THR A 150 -9.28 -2.10 1.41
N LEU A 151 -7.97 -2.05 1.61
CA LEU A 151 -7.27 -2.73 2.66
C LEU A 151 -6.99 -1.73 3.79
N PHE A 152 -7.72 -1.85 4.89
CA PHE A 152 -7.58 -0.95 6.03
C PHE A 152 -6.62 -1.55 7.05
N VAL A 153 -5.47 -0.90 7.26
CA VAL A 153 -4.43 -1.39 8.15
C VAL A 153 -4.65 -0.85 9.55
N CYS A 154 -4.75 -1.75 10.53
CA CYS A 154 -4.72 -1.47 11.96
C CYS A 154 -3.47 -2.11 12.56
N ARG A 155 -2.86 -1.49 13.56
CA ARG A 155 -1.68 -2.03 14.24
C ARG A 155 -2.06 -2.51 15.63
N ALA A 156 -1.69 -3.74 15.97
CA ALA A 156 -1.93 -4.32 17.29
C ALA A 156 -1.29 -3.46 18.38
N ASP A 157 -1.95 -3.38 19.53
CA ASP A 157 -1.52 -2.57 20.69
C ASP A 157 -1.32 -1.06 20.41
N PHE A 158 -1.64 -0.59 19.19
CA PHE A 158 -1.49 0.81 18.76
C PHE A 158 -2.82 1.43 18.30
N SER A 159 -3.55 0.74 17.41
CA SER A 159 -4.86 1.21 16.93
C SER A 159 -5.90 1.14 18.05
N THR A 160 -6.69 2.20 18.19
CA THR A 160 -7.65 2.37 19.29
C THR A 160 -9.04 1.83 18.93
N LYS A 161 -9.90 1.62 19.94
CA LYS A 161 -11.31 1.24 19.70
C LYS A 161 -12.05 2.27 18.85
N SER A 162 -11.72 3.55 18.97
CA SER A 162 -12.29 4.63 18.15
C SER A 162 -11.92 4.50 16.69
N SER A 163 -10.75 3.92 16.37
CA SER A 163 -10.38 3.60 14.98
C SER A 163 -11.37 2.63 14.34
N PHE A 164 -11.76 1.57 15.06
CA PHE A 164 -12.76 0.61 14.56
C PHE A 164 -14.14 1.22 14.40
N THR A 165 -14.57 2.08 15.35
CA THR A 165 -15.82 2.83 15.22
C THR A 165 -15.79 3.73 13.97
N TYR A 166 -14.64 4.35 13.68
CA TYR A 166 -14.47 5.18 12.49
C TYR A 166 -14.52 4.35 11.19
N ILE A 167 -13.88 3.18 11.17
CA ILE A 167 -13.92 2.26 10.03
C ILE A 167 -15.35 1.82 9.74
N ASN A 168 -16.11 1.40 10.77
CA ASN A 168 -17.51 1.01 10.61
C ASN A 168 -18.34 2.16 10.02
N LYS A 169 -18.13 3.39 10.50
CA LYS A 169 -18.81 4.57 9.94
C LYS A 169 -18.47 4.82 8.48
N LEU A 170 -17.23 4.60 8.06
CA LEU A 170 -16.82 4.72 6.66
C LEU A 170 -17.48 3.65 5.77
N ASP A 171 -17.62 2.43 6.29
CA ASP A 171 -18.26 1.32 5.60
C ASP A 171 -19.78 1.55 5.47
N GLU A 172 -20.47 1.89 6.56
CA GLU A 172 -21.90 2.23 6.58
C GLU A 172 -22.23 3.38 5.62
N GLN A 173 -21.37 4.39 5.56
CA GLN A 173 -21.50 5.54 4.65
C GLN A 173 -21.03 5.25 3.22
N LYS A 174 -20.56 4.04 2.94
CA LYS A 174 -19.99 3.64 1.63
C LYS A 174 -18.94 4.61 1.10
N LYS A 175 -18.11 5.16 2.02
CA LYS A 175 -17.05 6.12 1.67
C LYS A 175 -15.79 5.47 1.13
N LEU A 176 -15.60 4.19 1.42
CA LEU A 176 -14.51 3.36 0.91
C LEU A 176 -15.10 2.07 0.30
N PRO A 177 -14.60 1.60 -0.85
CA PRO A 177 -15.13 0.40 -1.49
C PRO A 177 -14.62 -0.86 -0.76
N ASN A 178 -15.51 -1.81 -0.52
CA ASN A 178 -15.21 -3.20 -0.10
C ASN A 178 -14.09 -3.28 0.95
N ILE A 179 -14.33 -2.75 2.17
CA ILE A 179 -13.31 -2.67 3.23
C ILE A 179 -12.96 -4.06 3.75
N SER A 180 -11.67 -4.37 3.75
CA SER A 180 -11.08 -5.50 4.47
C SER A 180 -10.08 -4.97 5.50
N ILE A 181 -10.08 -5.50 6.72
CA ILE A 181 -9.17 -5.07 7.79
C ILE A 181 -7.99 -6.03 7.89
N VAL A 182 -6.79 -5.47 7.98
CA VAL A 182 -5.55 -6.20 8.30
C VAL A 182 -5.02 -5.72 9.63
N ILE A 183 -4.75 -6.64 10.53
CA ILE A 183 -4.07 -6.35 11.80
C ILE A 183 -2.58 -6.62 11.60
N ASN A 184 -1.79 -5.55 11.67
CA ASN A 184 -0.34 -5.56 11.54
C ASN A 184 0.33 -5.63 12.93
N ASP A 185 1.59 -6.07 12.97
CA ASP A 185 2.45 -6.05 14.17
C ASP A 185 1.86 -6.81 15.38
N ILE A 186 1.34 -8.02 15.10
CA ILE A 186 0.82 -8.91 16.15
C ILE A 186 1.98 -9.59 16.87
N ASP A 187 2.11 -9.34 18.17
CA ASP A 187 3.05 -10.05 19.02
C ASP A 187 2.53 -11.46 19.33
N LEU A 188 3.03 -12.44 18.58
CA LEU A 188 2.65 -13.85 18.74
C LEU A 188 3.12 -14.47 20.05
N SER A 189 4.04 -13.83 20.80
CA SER A 189 4.47 -14.30 22.13
C SER A 189 3.41 -14.06 23.20
N LYS A 190 2.49 -13.13 22.99
CA LYS A 190 1.37 -12.86 23.90
C LYS A 190 0.33 -13.95 23.79
N LYS A 191 0.18 -14.78 24.84
CA LYS A 191 -0.72 -15.95 24.89
C LYS A 191 -2.16 -15.71 24.43
N LYS A 192 -2.67 -14.48 24.53
CA LYS A 192 -4.03 -14.12 24.09
C LYS A 192 -4.25 -14.24 22.58
N PHE A 193 -3.23 -14.00 21.76
CA PHE A 193 -3.34 -14.06 20.30
C PHE A 193 -3.13 -15.49 19.77
N ALA A 194 -2.22 -16.27 20.38
CA ALA A 194 -1.95 -17.65 19.96
C ALA A 194 -3.18 -18.57 19.99
N TYR A 195 -4.08 -18.37 20.95
CA TYR A 195 -5.30 -19.17 21.08
C TYR A 195 -6.44 -18.73 20.15
N SER A 196 -6.56 -17.43 19.85
CA SER A 196 -7.71 -16.89 19.10
C SER A 196 -7.63 -17.17 17.59
N TYR A 197 -6.44 -17.36 17.04
CA TYR A 197 -6.22 -17.53 15.60
C TYR A 197 -5.71 -18.92 15.20
N GLY A 198 -5.76 -19.91 16.06
CA GLY A 198 -5.41 -21.30 15.74
C GLY A 198 -3.91 -21.56 15.53
N PHE A 199 -3.04 -20.60 15.80
CA PHE A 199 -1.58 -20.74 15.69
C PHE A 199 -0.93 -21.57 16.81
N GLY A 200 -1.70 -21.96 17.84
CA GLY A 200 -1.19 -22.67 19.03
C GLY A 200 -0.72 -24.11 18.80
N LYS A 201 -0.83 -24.70 17.61
CA LYS A 201 -0.46 -26.10 17.34
C LYS A 201 0.82 -26.32 16.53
N TYR A 202 1.48 -25.28 16.07
CA TYR A 202 2.68 -25.43 15.21
C TYR A 202 4.03 -25.15 15.87
N SER A 203 4.07 -24.93 17.18
CA SER A 203 5.32 -24.69 17.91
C SER A 203 5.76 -25.91 18.78
N LYS A 204 5.92 -27.06 18.16
CA LYS A 204 6.74 -28.16 18.71
C LYS A 204 7.36 -28.93 17.55
N ASN A 205 8.38 -28.42 16.98
CA ASN A 205 9.59 -29.02 16.43
C ASN A 205 10.21 -28.14 15.36
N GLY A 206 11.39 -27.63 15.64
CA GLY A 206 12.49 -27.38 14.70
C GLY A 206 12.25 -26.39 13.55
N ASN A 207 12.85 -25.22 13.68
CA ASN A 207 13.41 -24.41 12.59
C ASN A 207 12.69 -24.45 11.22
N ARG A 208 11.62 -23.69 11.07
CA ARG A 208 11.25 -23.01 9.83
C ARG A 208 10.38 -21.81 10.19
N SER A 209 11.01 -20.71 10.52
CA SER A 209 10.38 -19.40 10.51
C SER A 209 10.03 -19.06 9.06
N PHE A 210 8.77 -19.26 8.67
CA PHE A 210 8.22 -18.60 7.50
C PHE A 210 7.86 -17.16 7.92
N GLY A 211 8.87 -16.37 8.17
CA GLY A 211 8.71 -14.94 8.30
C GLY A 211 9.08 -14.31 6.96
N PHE A 212 8.22 -13.48 6.42
CA PHE A 212 8.46 -12.60 5.28
C PHE A 212 9.65 -11.61 5.49
N TYR A 213 10.34 -11.72 6.61
CA TYR A 213 11.53 -10.94 6.96
C TYR A 213 12.75 -11.17 6.06
N GLY A 214 12.74 -12.22 5.24
CA GLY A 214 13.91 -12.58 4.41
C GLY A 214 14.04 -11.85 3.08
N LEU A 215 13.03 -11.13 2.61
CA LEU A 215 13.05 -10.53 1.28
C LEU A 215 13.72 -9.15 1.22
N PHE A 216 13.90 -8.48 2.36
CA PHE A 216 14.51 -7.16 2.43
C PHE A 216 15.80 -7.08 3.26
N SER A 217 16.34 -8.21 3.76
CA SER A 217 17.62 -8.23 4.45
C SER A 217 18.74 -8.59 3.49
N ASN A 218 19.16 -7.67 2.64
CA ASN A 218 20.47 -7.74 2.04
C ASN A 218 21.41 -6.83 2.83
N ASN A 219 22.32 -7.49 3.58
CA ASN A 219 23.63 -6.99 4.01
C ASN A 219 23.79 -5.49 4.21
N THR A 220 23.40 -4.99 5.34
CA THR A 220 24.17 -3.93 6.01
C THR A 220 24.22 -4.29 7.49
N ASN A 221 25.44 -4.59 7.97
CA ASN A 221 25.76 -4.53 9.40
C ASN A 221 25.52 -3.10 9.86
N ASP A 222 24.34 -2.82 10.37
CA ASP A 222 24.08 -1.59 11.13
C ASP A 222 23.01 -1.89 12.19
N ASP A 223 23.46 -1.94 13.44
CA ASP A 223 22.71 -2.31 14.64
C ASP A 223 21.76 -1.20 15.12
N SER A 224 21.12 -0.44 14.22
CA SER A 224 20.36 0.74 14.63
C SER A 224 18.97 0.92 13.95
N ILE A 225 18.30 -0.14 13.52
CA ILE A 225 16.89 -0.02 13.16
C ILE A 225 16.03 -0.84 14.11
N LYS A 226 15.69 -0.22 15.26
CA LYS A 226 14.52 -0.60 16.04
C LYS A 226 13.30 0.02 15.38
N ILE A 227 12.43 -0.82 14.82
CA ILE A 227 11.07 -0.48 14.41
C ILE A 227 10.14 -0.71 15.59
#